data_2479231cc15f543f3f7648459a5bb71b
#
_entry.id   2479231cc15f543f3f7648459a5bb71b
#
_cell.length_a   1.000
_cell.length_b   1.000
_cell.length_c   1.000
_cell.angle_alpha   90.00
_cell.angle_beta   90.00
_cell.angle_gamma   90.00
#
_symmetry.space_group_name_H-M   'P 1'
#
loop_
_entity.id
_entity.type
_entity.pdbx_description
1 polymer ?
#
loop_
_entity_poly.entity_id
_entity_poly.type
_entity_poly.pdbx_seq_one_letter_code
_entity_poly.pdbx_strand_id
1 'polypeptide(L)'
;HNAFFDFYIMSAAISPNRGIFPAAVDDYIGREWGLRRLGAIPKRKYTADISLLRQCRKAIKEGQIFGIYAEARYSLCGVTEVIPDAVGQLVKHQGVPVVTLTCRGHHIYDPFWGNHRKRWVHPIQADMVLAYTPEELKKASAEEIGEKIKNLLYNDDFRWQSETHVKVSYKKRAEGLQKVL
;
A
#
# COMPACT_ATOMS: atom_id res chain seq x y z
N HIS A 1 3.99 0.14 -3.08
CA HIS A 1 4.17 -1.01 -2.17
C HIS A 1 5.58 -1.55 -2.31
N ASN A 2 6.52 -0.96 -1.55
CA ASN A 2 7.94 -1.17 -1.78
C ASN A 2 8.60 -2.13 -0.78
N ALA A 3 8.01 -2.30 0.40
CA ALA A 3 8.60 -3.11 1.44
C ALA A 3 7.54 -3.73 2.37
N PHE A 4 7.99 -4.68 3.17
CA PHE A 4 7.14 -5.37 4.15
C PHE A 4 6.63 -4.41 5.25
N PHE A 5 7.38 -3.35 5.52
CA PHE A 5 7.03 -2.35 6.55
C PHE A 5 5.94 -1.36 6.16
N ASP A 6 5.53 -1.28 4.92
CA ASP A 6 4.46 -0.39 4.47
C ASP A 6 3.17 -0.57 5.29
N PHE A 7 2.87 -1.81 5.69
CA PHE A 7 1.74 -2.13 6.54
C PHE A 7 1.82 -1.46 7.93
N TYR A 8 2.99 -1.48 8.55
CA TYR A 8 3.18 -0.87 9.86
C TYR A 8 3.07 0.66 9.79
N ILE A 9 3.58 1.27 8.72
CA ILE A 9 3.49 2.72 8.53
C ILE A 9 2.03 3.11 8.30
N MET A 10 1.31 2.39 7.45
CA MET A 10 -0.11 2.64 7.23
C MET A 10 -0.90 2.49 8.54
N SER A 11 -0.62 1.45 9.32
CA SER A 11 -1.27 1.25 10.62
C SER A 11 -0.96 2.36 11.61
N ALA A 12 0.27 2.86 11.64
CA ALA A 12 0.67 3.99 12.47
C ALA A 12 -0.01 5.29 12.01
N ALA A 13 -0.08 5.53 10.70
CA ALA A 13 -0.66 6.73 10.13
C ALA A 13 -2.17 6.87 10.40
N ILE A 14 -2.89 5.75 10.49
CA ILE A 14 -4.34 5.76 10.79
C ILE A 14 -4.66 5.67 12.28
N SER A 15 -3.66 5.41 13.15
CA SER A 15 -3.86 5.29 14.60
C SER A 15 -4.45 6.58 15.20
N PRO A 16 -5.40 6.51 16.16
CA PRO A 16 -5.90 5.32 16.87
C PRO A 16 -7.04 4.56 16.16
N ASN A 17 -7.40 4.96 14.94
CA ASN A 17 -8.47 4.32 14.20
C ASN A 17 -8.07 2.91 13.75
N ARG A 18 -9.07 2.06 13.57
CA ARG A 18 -8.85 0.73 13.00
C ARG A 18 -9.06 0.75 11.49
N GLY A 19 -8.18 0.06 10.78
CA GLY A 19 -8.31 -0.16 9.35
C GLY A 19 -8.53 -1.63 9.04
N ILE A 20 -9.15 -1.88 7.89
CA ILE A 20 -9.22 -3.21 7.28
C ILE A 20 -8.45 -3.20 5.98
N PHE A 21 -7.79 -4.31 5.67
CA PHE A 21 -6.86 -4.41 4.54
C PHE A 21 -7.04 -5.74 3.81
N PRO A 22 -7.17 -5.75 2.47
CA PRO A 22 -7.09 -7.01 1.73
C PRO A 22 -5.67 -7.58 1.81
N ALA A 23 -5.56 -8.83 2.20
CA ALA A 23 -4.31 -9.59 2.18
C ALA A 23 -4.48 -10.87 1.36
N ALA A 24 -3.44 -11.31 0.67
CA ALA A 24 -3.50 -12.53 -0.11
C ALA A 24 -3.78 -13.74 0.77
N VAL A 25 -4.61 -14.67 0.29
CA VAL A 25 -4.95 -15.90 1.05
C VAL A 25 -3.69 -16.67 1.44
N ASP A 26 -2.67 -16.66 0.58
CA ASP A 26 -1.41 -17.35 0.83
C ASP A 26 -0.68 -16.81 2.08
N ASP A 27 -0.86 -15.51 2.39
CA ASP A 27 -0.27 -14.87 3.57
C ASP A 27 -0.93 -15.31 4.88
N TYR A 28 -2.13 -15.91 4.79
CA TYR A 28 -2.89 -16.38 5.96
C TYR A 28 -2.40 -17.74 6.49
N ILE A 29 -1.73 -18.56 5.68
CA ILE A 29 -1.32 -19.90 6.07
C ILE A 29 -0.44 -19.84 7.33
N GLY A 30 -0.94 -20.42 8.43
CA GLY A 30 -0.28 -20.42 9.73
C GLY A 30 -0.26 -19.06 10.47
N ARG A 31 -0.96 -18.04 9.96
CA ARG A 31 -0.99 -16.67 10.55
C ARG A 31 -2.41 -16.12 10.71
N GLU A 32 -3.43 -16.92 10.52
CA GLU A 32 -4.85 -16.50 10.42
C GLU A 32 -5.28 -15.66 11.62
N TRP A 33 -4.95 -16.08 12.82
CA TRP A 33 -5.34 -15.40 14.05
C TRP A 33 -4.73 -13.99 14.12
N GLY A 34 -3.44 -13.86 13.84
CA GLY A 34 -2.74 -12.56 13.88
C GLY A 34 -3.26 -11.59 12.82
N LEU A 35 -3.40 -12.06 11.58
CA LEU A 35 -3.85 -11.24 10.45
C LEU A 35 -5.30 -10.77 10.63
N ARG A 36 -6.20 -11.62 11.10
CA ARG A 36 -7.59 -11.23 11.39
C ARG A 36 -7.65 -10.17 12.50
N ARG A 37 -6.81 -10.30 13.52
CA ARG A 37 -6.76 -9.34 14.63
C ARG A 37 -6.23 -7.98 14.17
N LEU A 38 -5.39 -7.96 13.14
CA LEU A 38 -4.87 -6.75 12.49
C LEU A 38 -5.83 -6.14 11.47
N GLY A 39 -7.03 -6.72 11.26
CA GLY A 39 -8.01 -6.22 10.32
C GLY A 39 -7.80 -6.69 8.87
N ALA A 40 -6.94 -7.69 8.65
CA ALA A 40 -6.74 -8.23 7.30
C ALA A 40 -7.97 -9.03 6.84
N ILE A 41 -8.36 -8.84 5.57
CA ILE A 41 -9.42 -9.58 4.89
C ILE A 41 -8.78 -10.48 3.84
N PRO A 42 -9.03 -11.80 3.85
CA PRO A 42 -8.47 -12.70 2.85
C PRO A 42 -8.99 -12.39 1.45
N LYS A 43 -8.07 -12.17 0.51
CA LYS A 43 -8.36 -11.94 -0.90
C LYS A 43 -7.77 -13.05 -1.76
N ARG A 44 -8.55 -13.63 -2.66
CA ARG A 44 -8.05 -14.55 -3.68
C ARG A 44 -7.34 -13.77 -4.77
N LYS A 45 -6.17 -14.25 -5.20
CA LYS A 45 -5.43 -13.67 -6.33
C LYS A 45 -6.20 -13.94 -7.63
N TYR A 46 -6.12 -13.01 -8.57
CA TYR A 46 -6.63 -13.13 -9.95
C TYR A 46 -8.14 -13.40 -10.09
N THR A 47 -8.94 -13.11 -9.07
CA THR A 47 -10.39 -13.28 -9.11
C THR A 47 -11.12 -11.99 -8.76
N ALA A 48 -12.27 -11.76 -9.40
CA ALA A 48 -13.21 -10.74 -8.97
C ALA A 48 -13.87 -11.20 -7.65
N ASP A 49 -13.45 -10.61 -6.54
CA ASP A 49 -13.90 -11.04 -5.21
C ASP A 49 -15.05 -10.15 -4.73
N ILE A 50 -16.29 -10.58 -5.05
CA ILE A 50 -17.51 -9.89 -4.61
C ILE A 50 -17.62 -9.90 -3.07
N SER A 51 -17.10 -10.94 -2.41
CA SER A 51 -17.08 -11.02 -0.94
C SER A 51 -16.22 -9.91 -0.35
N LEU A 52 -15.06 -9.65 -0.93
CA LEU A 52 -14.20 -8.55 -0.55
C LEU A 52 -14.93 -7.20 -0.66
N LEU A 53 -15.59 -6.93 -1.80
CA LEU A 53 -16.34 -5.70 -2.00
C LEU A 53 -17.45 -5.49 -0.96
N ARG A 54 -18.15 -6.57 -0.60
CA ARG A 54 -19.17 -6.53 0.46
C ARG A 54 -18.57 -6.23 1.83
N GLN A 55 -17.45 -6.85 2.17
CA GLN A 55 -16.75 -6.61 3.42
C GLN A 55 -16.20 -5.18 3.51
N CYS A 56 -15.65 -4.65 2.41
CA CYS A 56 -15.22 -3.25 2.31
C CYS A 56 -16.37 -2.29 2.60
N ARG A 57 -17.50 -2.48 1.92
CA ARG A 57 -18.69 -1.63 2.12
C ARG A 57 -19.23 -1.71 3.55
N LYS A 58 -19.23 -2.90 4.14
CA LYS A 58 -19.66 -3.09 5.53
C LYS A 58 -18.77 -2.29 6.47
N ALA A 59 -17.44 -2.44 6.35
CA ALA A 59 -16.48 -1.75 7.18
C ALA A 59 -16.56 -0.21 7.04
N ILE A 60 -16.69 0.29 5.82
CA ILE A 60 -16.89 1.73 5.57
C ILE A 60 -18.17 2.24 6.23
N LYS A 61 -19.29 1.49 6.14
CA LYS A 61 -20.55 1.84 6.82
C LYS A 61 -20.42 1.84 8.35
N GLU A 62 -19.56 1.01 8.89
CA GLU A 62 -19.23 0.94 10.32
C GLU A 62 -18.21 2.01 10.75
N GLY A 63 -17.84 2.93 9.87
CA GLY A 63 -16.87 4.01 10.15
C GLY A 63 -15.42 3.56 10.21
N GLN A 64 -15.10 2.37 9.69
CA GLN A 64 -13.73 1.88 9.64
C GLN A 64 -13.00 2.41 8.40
N ILE A 65 -11.67 2.52 8.50
CA ILE A 65 -10.82 2.87 7.37
C ILE A 65 -10.57 1.62 6.52
N PHE A 66 -10.77 1.74 5.21
CA PHE A 66 -10.42 0.69 4.26
C PHE A 66 -9.14 1.07 3.52
N GLY A 67 -8.07 0.30 3.75
CA GLY A 67 -6.77 0.49 3.11
C GLY A 67 -6.52 -0.54 2.01
N ILE A 68 -6.02 -0.08 0.86
CA ILE A 68 -5.59 -0.96 -0.24
C ILE A 68 -4.18 -0.60 -0.70
N TYR A 69 -3.43 -1.61 -1.09
CA TYR A 69 -2.20 -1.45 -1.86
C TYR A 69 -2.58 -1.45 -3.35
N ALA A 70 -2.57 -0.28 -3.97
CA ALA A 70 -3.09 -0.11 -5.33
C ALA A 70 -2.32 -0.92 -6.38
N GLU A 71 -1.02 -1.13 -6.18
CA GLU A 71 -0.16 -1.92 -7.07
C GLU A 71 -0.38 -3.44 -6.93
N ALA A 72 -0.95 -3.90 -5.82
CA ALA A 72 -1.22 -5.31 -5.48
C ALA A 72 0.02 -6.24 -5.52
N ARG A 73 1.23 -5.70 -5.61
CA ARG A 73 2.52 -6.42 -5.60
C ARG A 73 3.64 -5.54 -5.06
N TYR A 74 4.76 -6.16 -4.71
CA TYR A 74 5.98 -5.42 -4.34
C TYR A 74 6.69 -4.90 -5.59
N SER A 75 7.23 -3.68 -5.51
CA SER A 75 8.09 -3.16 -6.56
C SER A 75 9.44 -3.89 -6.57
N LEU A 76 9.84 -4.37 -7.75
CA LEU A 76 11.14 -5.02 -7.95
C LEU A 76 12.28 -4.01 -8.06
N CYS A 77 12.02 -2.82 -8.55
CA CYS A 77 13.03 -1.82 -8.86
C CYS A 77 12.91 -0.52 -8.06
N GLY A 78 12.03 -0.46 -7.05
CA GLY A 78 11.86 0.74 -6.22
C GLY A 78 11.10 1.89 -6.89
N VAL A 79 10.52 1.63 -8.07
CA VAL A 79 9.61 2.54 -8.77
C VAL A 79 8.20 2.02 -8.64
N THR A 80 7.22 2.90 -8.56
CA THR A 80 5.80 2.51 -8.53
C THR A 80 5.44 1.66 -9.73
N GLU A 81 4.87 0.51 -9.45
CA GLU A 81 4.42 -0.45 -10.45
C GLU A 81 3.08 -0.03 -11.08
N VAL A 82 2.62 -0.80 -12.05
CA VAL A 82 1.37 -0.50 -12.73
C VAL A 82 0.19 -0.58 -11.76
N ILE A 83 -0.54 0.52 -11.62
CA ILE A 83 -1.79 0.60 -10.87
C ILE A 83 -2.95 0.34 -11.85
N PRO A 84 -3.78 -0.70 -11.62
CA PRO A 84 -4.90 -1.02 -12.50
C PRO A 84 -5.97 0.09 -12.55
N ASP A 85 -6.57 0.31 -13.70
CA ASP A 85 -7.66 1.29 -13.89
C ASP A 85 -8.89 0.99 -13.01
N ALA A 86 -9.08 -0.28 -12.67
CA ALA A 86 -10.11 -0.71 -11.73
C ALA A 86 -10.06 -0.02 -10.36
N VAL A 87 -8.91 0.55 -9.98
CA VAL A 87 -8.78 1.33 -8.73
C VAL A 87 -9.65 2.57 -8.77
N GLY A 88 -9.67 3.31 -9.88
CA GLY A 88 -10.54 4.48 -10.04
C GLY A 88 -12.03 4.12 -9.96
N GLN A 89 -12.44 3.02 -10.57
CA GLN A 89 -13.81 2.50 -10.49
C GLN A 89 -14.18 2.10 -9.05
N LEU A 90 -13.29 1.38 -8.36
CA LEU A 90 -13.49 0.97 -6.98
C LEU A 90 -13.69 2.18 -6.08
N VAL A 91 -12.82 3.17 -6.17
CA VAL A 91 -12.85 4.39 -5.37
C VAL A 91 -14.13 5.18 -5.62
N LYS A 92 -14.47 5.44 -6.88
CA LYS A 92 -15.70 6.13 -7.25
C LYS A 92 -16.94 5.46 -6.68
N HIS A 93 -16.95 4.13 -6.70
CA HIS A 93 -18.09 3.33 -6.23
C HIS A 93 -18.28 3.39 -4.72
N GLN A 94 -17.22 3.61 -3.92
CA GLN A 94 -17.34 3.73 -2.47
C GLN A 94 -17.89 5.10 -2.04
N GLY A 95 -17.58 6.17 -2.74
CA GLY A 95 -18.12 7.52 -2.48
C GLY A 95 -17.73 8.12 -1.14
N VAL A 96 -16.61 7.71 -0.56
CA VAL A 96 -16.07 8.18 0.73
C VAL A 96 -14.78 8.97 0.52
N PRO A 97 -14.32 9.78 1.50
CA PRO A 97 -13.05 10.48 1.39
C PRO A 97 -11.91 9.55 1.04
N VAL A 98 -11.04 9.97 0.14
CA VAL A 98 -9.88 9.17 -0.35
C VAL A 98 -8.60 9.86 0.06
N VAL A 99 -7.78 9.13 0.81
CA VAL A 99 -6.45 9.55 1.22
C VAL A 99 -5.42 8.64 0.58
N THR A 100 -4.40 9.22 -0.04
CA THR A 100 -3.22 8.47 -0.50
C THR A 100 -2.12 8.55 0.54
N LEU A 101 -1.39 7.45 0.71
CA LEU A 101 -0.20 7.36 1.55
C LEU A 101 0.95 6.85 0.69
N THR A 102 1.95 7.69 0.47
CA THR A 102 3.14 7.36 -0.32
C THR A 102 4.35 7.26 0.59
N CYS A 103 5.02 6.12 0.57
CA CYS A 103 6.22 5.86 1.37
C CYS A 103 7.46 5.88 0.49
N ARG A 104 8.47 6.67 0.88
CA ARG A 104 9.75 6.81 0.16
C ARG A 104 10.91 6.28 0.97
N GLY A 105 11.90 5.71 0.29
CA GLY A 105 13.10 5.16 0.89
C GLY A 105 12.98 3.70 1.32
N HIS A 106 11.80 3.11 1.29
CA HIS A 106 11.58 1.74 1.73
C HIS A 106 12.37 0.72 0.91
N HIS A 107 12.32 0.81 -0.41
CA HIS A 107 13.04 -0.11 -1.28
C HIS A 107 14.56 -0.02 -1.10
N ILE A 108 15.06 1.18 -0.83
CA ILE A 108 16.49 1.41 -0.62
C ILE A 108 16.97 0.78 0.68
N TYR A 109 16.18 0.92 1.75
CA TYR A 109 16.58 0.45 3.07
C TYR A 109 16.19 -1.00 3.36
N ASP A 110 15.04 -1.43 2.90
CA ASP A 110 14.50 -2.75 3.19
C ASP A 110 13.72 -3.31 1.99
N PRO A 111 14.41 -3.67 0.90
CA PRO A 111 13.78 -4.32 -0.24
C PRO A 111 13.13 -5.63 0.21
N PHE A 112 12.03 -6.04 -0.44
CA PHE A 112 11.22 -7.17 0.01
C PHE A 112 11.96 -8.53 0.05
N TRP A 113 13.09 -8.66 -0.68
CA TRP A 113 13.97 -9.83 -0.62
C TRP A 113 14.97 -9.79 0.54
N GLY A 114 15.04 -8.66 1.27
CA GLY A 114 16.03 -8.43 2.30
C GLY A 114 15.72 -9.16 3.62
N ASN A 115 16.69 -9.21 4.51
CA ASN A 115 16.51 -9.76 5.85
C ASN A 115 16.00 -8.67 6.82
N HIS A 116 14.70 -8.63 7.04
CA HIS A 116 13.98 -7.59 7.79
C HIS A 116 14.36 -7.48 9.28
N ARG A 117 15.10 -8.41 9.87
CA ARG A 117 15.32 -8.48 11.32
C ARG A 117 16.32 -7.48 11.90
N LYS A 118 17.07 -6.73 11.07
CA LYS A 118 18.19 -5.90 11.54
C LYS A 118 18.10 -4.41 11.19
N ARG A 119 16.95 -3.88 10.71
CA ARG A 119 16.91 -2.59 10.02
C ARG A 119 15.91 -1.58 10.57
N TRP A 120 15.79 -1.47 11.87
CA TRP A 120 14.78 -0.63 12.53
C TRP A 120 15.06 0.89 12.56
N VAL A 121 16.18 1.35 12.04
CA VAL A 121 16.57 2.75 12.15
C VAL A 121 16.96 3.30 10.78
N HIS A 122 15.96 3.65 9.98
CA HIS A 122 16.20 4.33 8.71
C HIS A 122 15.20 5.46 8.52
N PRO A 123 15.64 6.62 8.02
CA PRO A 123 14.71 7.69 7.68
C PRO A 123 13.85 7.25 6.51
N ILE A 124 12.56 7.05 6.79
CA ILE A 124 11.54 6.78 5.79
C ILE A 124 10.65 8.00 5.78
N GLN A 125 10.36 8.51 4.60
CA GLN A 125 9.39 9.57 4.42
C GLN A 125 8.04 8.93 4.09
N ALA A 126 6.99 9.40 4.76
CA ALA A 126 5.62 8.99 4.49
C ALA A 126 4.76 10.23 4.29
N ASP A 127 4.20 10.40 3.12
CA ASP A 127 3.38 11.56 2.74
C ASP A 127 1.92 11.11 2.64
N MET A 128 1.05 11.78 3.39
CA MET A 128 -0.38 11.54 3.39
C MET A 128 -1.10 12.73 2.75
N VAL A 129 -1.92 12.47 1.72
CA VAL A 129 -2.62 13.51 0.97
C VAL A 129 -4.09 13.16 0.82
N LEU A 130 -5.00 14.08 1.15
CA LEU A 130 -6.41 13.97 0.79
C LEU A 130 -6.54 14.11 -0.73
N ALA A 131 -6.80 13.01 -1.40
CA ALA A 131 -6.94 12.99 -2.86
C ALA A 131 -8.31 13.48 -3.32
N TYR A 132 -9.37 13.03 -2.65
CA TYR A 132 -10.75 13.38 -2.97
C TYR A 132 -11.63 13.47 -1.74
N THR A 133 -12.51 14.48 -1.73
CA THR A 133 -13.72 14.50 -0.90
C THR A 133 -14.86 13.72 -1.59
N PRO A 134 -15.91 13.35 -0.86
CA PRO A 134 -17.08 12.69 -1.46
C PRO A 134 -17.77 13.53 -2.54
N GLU A 135 -17.77 14.87 -2.40
CA GLU A 135 -18.36 15.82 -3.35
C GLU A 135 -17.57 15.87 -4.66
N GLU A 136 -16.24 15.83 -4.56
CA GLU A 136 -15.36 15.77 -5.74
C GLU A 136 -15.50 14.44 -6.48
N LEU A 137 -15.59 13.31 -5.75
CA LEU A 137 -15.80 11.99 -6.33
C LEU A 137 -17.08 11.88 -7.16
N LYS A 138 -18.16 12.55 -6.74
CA LYS A 138 -19.42 12.55 -7.49
C LYS A 138 -19.26 13.19 -8.87
N LYS A 139 -18.40 14.20 -8.98
CA LYS A 139 -18.20 15.00 -10.21
C LYS A 139 -17.17 14.39 -11.15
N ALA A 140 -16.15 13.73 -10.63
CA ALA A 140 -15.05 13.17 -11.41
C ALA A 140 -15.43 11.83 -12.09
N SER A 141 -14.88 11.57 -13.26
CA SER A 141 -14.98 10.25 -13.91
C SER A 141 -14.10 9.22 -13.19
N ALA A 142 -14.33 7.93 -13.43
CA ALA A 142 -13.49 6.88 -12.86
C ALA A 142 -12.05 6.94 -13.39
N GLU A 143 -11.90 7.34 -14.65
CA GLU A 143 -10.62 7.53 -15.33
C GLU A 143 -9.82 8.68 -14.68
N GLU A 144 -10.45 9.84 -14.48
CA GLU A 144 -9.84 11.00 -13.80
C GLU A 144 -9.40 10.66 -12.39
N ILE A 145 -10.23 9.91 -11.65
CA ILE A 145 -9.91 9.44 -10.29
C ILE A 145 -8.69 8.51 -10.35
N GLY A 146 -8.68 7.56 -11.27
CA GLY A 146 -7.58 6.61 -11.44
C GLY A 146 -6.26 7.33 -11.74
N GLU A 147 -6.26 8.25 -12.70
CA GLU A 147 -5.06 9.01 -13.08
C GLU A 147 -4.53 9.89 -11.94
N LYS A 148 -5.42 10.58 -11.22
CA LYS A 148 -4.99 11.38 -10.06
C LYS A 148 -4.37 10.51 -8.97
N ILE A 149 -4.95 9.34 -8.68
CA ILE A 149 -4.41 8.40 -7.70
C ILE A 149 -3.04 7.87 -8.15
N LYS A 150 -2.88 7.49 -9.43
CA LYS A 150 -1.60 7.04 -9.99
C LYS A 150 -0.52 8.11 -9.80
N ASN A 151 -0.83 9.36 -10.13
CA ASN A 151 0.10 10.48 -9.99
C ASN A 151 0.49 10.75 -8.53
N LEU A 152 -0.47 10.71 -7.60
CA LEU A 152 -0.21 10.91 -6.16
C LEU A 152 0.60 9.77 -5.53
N LEU A 153 0.42 8.54 -6.01
CA LEU A 153 1.14 7.37 -5.52
C LEU A 153 2.46 7.13 -6.25
N TYR A 154 2.76 7.90 -7.30
CA TYR A 154 4.02 7.74 -8.02
C TYR A 154 5.21 8.00 -7.10
N ASN A 155 6.13 7.05 -7.07
CA ASN A 155 7.37 7.12 -6.32
C ASN A 155 8.50 6.44 -7.07
N ASP A 156 9.69 7.03 -7.00
CA ASP A 156 10.95 6.46 -7.44
C ASP A 156 11.95 6.65 -6.31
N ASP A 157 12.27 5.57 -5.61
CA ASP A 157 13.13 5.60 -4.43
C ASP A 157 14.58 5.99 -4.76
N PHE A 158 15.07 5.66 -5.95
CA PHE A 158 16.43 6.04 -6.36
C PHE A 158 16.53 7.52 -6.70
N ARG A 159 15.50 8.06 -7.35
CA ARG A 159 15.41 9.51 -7.58
C ARG A 159 15.31 10.26 -6.25
N TRP A 160 14.44 9.81 -5.36
CA TRP A 160 14.31 10.36 -4.01
C TRP A 160 15.64 10.32 -3.25
N GLN A 161 16.41 9.21 -3.34
CA GLN A 161 17.73 9.10 -2.73
C GLN A 161 18.71 10.12 -3.31
N SER A 162 18.69 10.31 -4.63
CA SER A 162 19.55 11.28 -5.31
C SER A 162 19.25 12.71 -4.86
N GLU A 163 17.99 13.06 -4.71
CA GLU A 163 17.53 14.38 -4.29
C GLU A 163 17.80 14.67 -2.81
N THR A 164 17.62 13.67 -1.94
CA THR A 164 17.78 13.81 -0.49
C THR A 164 19.20 13.54 0.00
N HIS A 165 20.06 13.01 -0.86
CA HIS A 165 21.44 12.60 -0.52
C HIS A 165 21.55 11.61 0.66
N VAL A 166 20.51 10.84 0.90
CA VAL A 166 20.47 9.85 1.98
C VAL A 166 21.49 8.74 1.73
N LYS A 167 22.38 8.51 2.70
CA LYS A 167 23.40 7.48 2.63
C LYS A 167 22.93 6.19 3.26
N VAL A 168 23.06 5.08 2.56
CA VAL A 168 22.76 3.74 3.05
C VAL A 168 24.05 3.00 3.37
N SER A 169 24.26 2.70 4.63
CA SER A 169 25.49 2.05 5.11
C SER A 169 25.49 0.53 4.99
N TYR A 170 24.32 -0.09 4.74
CA TYR A 170 24.20 -1.54 4.70
C TYR A 170 24.81 -2.15 3.43
N LYS A 171 25.88 -2.95 3.61
CA LYS A 171 26.67 -3.52 2.50
C LYS A 171 26.02 -4.73 1.83
N LYS A 172 25.08 -5.43 2.48
CA LYS A 172 24.49 -6.69 2.00
C LYS A 172 23.10 -6.51 1.37
N ARG A 173 22.87 -5.43 0.67
CA ARG A 173 21.56 -5.06 0.10
C ARG A 173 21.04 -6.04 -0.95
N ALA A 174 21.94 -6.64 -1.70
CA ALA A 174 21.62 -7.62 -2.73
C ALA A 174 21.48 -9.06 -2.18
N GLU A 175 21.77 -9.27 -0.89
CA GLU A 175 21.62 -10.61 -0.28
C GLU A 175 20.15 -11.03 -0.27
N GLY A 176 19.85 -12.14 -0.92
CA GLY A 176 18.50 -12.65 -1.10
C GLY A 176 17.87 -12.36 -2.46
N LEU A 177 18.41 -11.42 -3.24
CA LEU A 177 17.87 -11.07 -4.57
C LEU A 177 17.81 -12.30 -5.49
N GLN A 178 18.79 -13.19 -5.43
CA GLN A 178 18.81 -14.44 -6.21
C GLN A 178 17.65 -15.40 -5.91
N LYS A 179 16.87 -15.15 -4.84
CA LYS A 179 15.70 -15.98 -4.50
C LYS A 179 14.41 -15.51 -5.14
N VAL A 180 14.42 -14.31 -5.76
CA VAL A 180 13.25 -13.66 -6.34
C VAL A 180 13.41 -13.35 -7.82
N LEU A 181 14.60 -13.59 -8.38
CA LEU A 181 14.90 -13.64 -9.80
C LEU A 181 14.77 -15.07 -10.32
#